data_66611cfc1219e58284fe91e37a65d271
#
_entry.id   66611cfc1219e58284fe91e37a65d271
#
_cell.length_a   1.000
_cell.length_b   1.000
_cell.length_c   1.000
_cell.angle_alpha   90.00
_cell.angle_beta   90.00
_cell.angle_gamma   90.00
#
_symmetry.space_group_name_H-M   'P 1'
#
loop_
_entity.id
_entity.type
_entity.pdbx_description
1 polymer ?
#
loop_
_entity_poly.entity_id
_entity_poly.type
_entity_poly.pdbx_seq_one_letter_code
_entity_poly.pdbx_strand_id
1 'polypeptide(L)'
;ATDLGGIGGRAAVRRQTLDARVERAAELASGEEQWIVWCGLNDEAEGVEKLVDGAVNVPGSWSPDTKAEALEAFQDGEIRVLVTKPSIAGFGMNFQNCSRMAFVGLNDSYESYYQAIRRCWRFGQREPVEVRIVVSELERQIVDNVRRKEREASRMTEALVRHMGAAR
;
A
#
# COMPACT_ATOMS: atom_id res chain seq x y z
N ALA A 1 -16.07 18.21 -17.96
CA ALA A 1 -15.34 16.95 -18.01
C ALA A 1 -13.87 17.26 -17.70
N THR A 2 -13.41 16.88 -16.52
CA THR A 2 -12.02 17.10 -16.13
C THR A 2 -11.18 16.06 -16.89
N ASP A 3 -10.31 16.51 -17.76
CA ASP A 3 -9.41 15.62 -18.47
C ASP A 3 -8.39 15.03 -17.47
N LEU A 4 -8.63 13.81 -17.05
CA LEU A 4 -7.73 13.04 -16.19
C LEU A 4 -6.61 12.33 -16.99
N GLY A 5 -6.56 12.55 -18.29
CA GLY A 5 -5.65 11.83 -19.19
C GLY A 5 -4.17 12.18 -19.06
N GLY A 6 -3.81 13.26 -18.37
CA GLY A 6 -2.43 13.70 -18.20
C GLY A 6 -1.90 13.53 -16.78
N ILE A 7 -0.57 13.40 -16.64
CA ILE A 7 0.13 13.33 -15.32
C ILE A 7 -0.24 14.54 -14.45
N GLY A 8 -0.37 15.73 -15.04
CA GLY A 8 -0.75 16.96 -14.34
C GLY A 8 -2.18 16.95 -13.79
N GLY A 9 -3.13 16.39 -14.54
CA GLY A 9 -4.52 16.26 -14.09
C GLY A 9 -4.67 15.33 -12.90
N ARG A 10 -3.99 14.20 -12.92
CA ARG A 10 -3.98 13.23 -11.78
C ARG A 10 -3.36 13.85 -10.53
N ALA A 11 -2.25 14.56 -10.66
CA ALA A 11 -1.59 15.23 -9.54
C ALA A 11 -2.48 16.31 -8.92
N ALA A 12 -3.24 17.07 -9.71
CA ALA A 12 -4.18 18.06 -9.22
C ALA A 12 -5.34 17.41 -8.45
N VAL A 13 -5.93 16.33 -8.98
CA VAL A 13 -6.99 15.56 -8.32
C VAL A 13 -6.50 14.97 -7.00
N ARG A 14 -5.30 14.41 -6.96
CA ARG A 14 -4.73 13.85 -5.75
C ARG A 14 -4.53 14.89 -4.66
N ARG A 15 -4.15 16.11 -5.01
CA ARG A 15 -4.05 17.22 -4.05
C ARG A 15 -5.40 17.70 -3.55
N GLN A 16 -6.39 17.83 -4.43
CA GLN A 16 -7.75 18.26 -4.06
C GLN A 16 -8.47 17.28 -3.15
N THR A 17 -8.18 15.99 -3.27
CA THR A 17 -8.84 14.92 -2.50
C THR A 17 -8.01 14.44 -1.32
N LEU A 18 -6.89 15.11 -1.03
CA LEU A 18 -5.93 14.69 0.00
C LEU A 18 -6.58 14.49 1.36
N ASP A 19 -7.25 15.52 1.87
CA ASP A 19 -7.82 15.50 3.22
C ASP A 19 -8.86 14.40 3.39
N ALA A 20 -9.76 14.24 2.43
CA ALA A 20 -10.78 13.19 2.46
C ALA A 20 -10.17 11.77 2.45
N ARG A 21 -9.12 11.55 1.67
CA ARG A 21 -8.43 10.26 1.60
C ARG A 21 -7.66 9.97 2.90
N VAL A 22 -7.00 10.97 3.46
CA VAL A 22 -6.29 10.85 4.74
C VAL A 22 -7.27 10.56 5.88
N GLU A 23 -8.37 11.26 5.98
CA GLU A 23 -9.42 11.03 6.98
C GLU A 23 -9.98 9.60 6.86
N ARG A 24 -10.26 9.14 5.65
CA ARG A 24 -10.76 7.78 5.44
C ARG A 24 -9.75 6.71 5.83
N ALA A 25 -8.48 6.89 5.51
CA ALA A 25 -7.42 5.98 5.95
C ALA A 25 -7.28 5.95 7.48
N ALA A 26 -7.39 7.12 8.13
CA ALA A 26 -7.37 7.22 9.57
C ALA A 26 -8.55 6.50 10.24
N GLU A 27 -9.75 6.60 9.68
CA GLU A 27 -10.91 5.84 10.15
C GLU A 27 -10.69 4.33 10.06
N LEU A 28 -10.13 3.84 8.94
CA LEU A 28 -9.83 2.42 8.75
C LEU A 28 -8.84 1.90 9.80
N ALA A 29 -7.83 2.68 10.11
CA ALA A 29 -6.76 2.31 11.03
C ALA A 29 -7.02 2.75 12.49
N SER A 30 -8.25 3.09 12.85
CA SER A 30 -8.59 3.64 14.19
C SER A 30 -8.72 2.60 15.30
N GLY A 31 -8.76 1.31 14.97
CA GLY A 31 -8.87 0.22 15.96
C GLY A 31 -7.56 -0.06 16.71
N GLU A 32 -7.48 -1.22 17.32
CA GLU A 32 -6.29 -1.66 18.08
C GLU A 32 -5.35 -2.53 17.24
N GLU A 33 -5.79 -2.99 16.08
CA GLU A 33 -5.01 -3.87 15.22
C GLU A 33 -3.87 -3.14 14.53
N GLN A 34 -2.85 -3.89 14.15
CA GLN A 34 -1.78 -3.36 13.34
C GLN A 34 -2.23 -3.10 11.90
N TRP A 35 -1.77 -1.99 11.35
CA TRP A 35 -1.99 -1.59 9.97
C TRP A 35 -0.70 -1.12 9.32
N ILE A 36 -0.57 -1.38 8.02
CA ILE A 36 0.38 -0.67 7.15
C ILE A 36 -0.43 0.28 6.28
N VAL A 37 -0.06 1.54 6.27
CA VAL A 37 -0.65 2.56 5.41
C VAL A 37 0.37 3.01 4.38
N TRP A 38 0.14 2.60 3.14
CA TRP A 38 0.99 2.94 2.01
C TRP A 38 0.58 4.28 1.41
N CYS A 39 1.48 5.24 1.40
CA CYS A 39 1.26 6.59 0.88
C CYS A 39 2.13 6.85 -0.33
N GLY A 40 1.61 7.59 -1.30
CA GLY A 40 2.37 8.01 -2.47
C GLY A 40 2.97 9.42 -2.31
N LEU A 41 2.36 10.26 -1.48
CA LEU A 41 2.78 11.64 -1.22
C LEU A 41 3.23 11.79 0.24
N ASN A 42 4.18 12.70 0.48
CA ASN A 42 4.61 13.03 1.83
C ASN A 42 3.46 13.61 2.66
N ASP A 43 2.65 14.49 2.08
CA ASP A 43 1.51 15.11 2.75
C ASP A 43 0.44 14.07 3.17
N GLU A 44 0.26 13.01 2.40
CA GLU A 44 -0.59 11.87 2.78
C GLU A 44 -0.06 11.19 4.04
N ALA A 45 1.23 10.88 4.04
CA ALA A 45 1.88 10.20 5.15
C ALA A 45 1.88 11.03 6.44
N GLU A 46 2.20 12.30 6.35
CA GLU A 46 2.17 13.24 7.47
C GLU A 46 0.74 13.43 8.01
N GLY A 47 -0.24 13.51 7.10
CA GLY A 47 -1.65 13.63 7.48
C GLY A 47 -2.17 12.40 8.23
N VAL A 48 -1.84 11.21 7.78
CA VAL A 48 -2.22 9.96 8.46
C VAL A 48 -1.54 9.87 9.83
N GLU A 49 -0.25 10.17 9.91
CA GLU A 49 0.50 10.14 11.18
C GLU A 49 -0.13 11.06 12.23
N LYS A 50 -0.59 12.25 11.83
CA LYS A 50 -1.25 13.19 12.73
C LYS A 50 -2.60 12.72 13.23
N LEU A 51 -3.37 12.03 12.39
CA LEU A 51 -4.76 11.65 12.71
C LEU A 51 -4.87 10.27 13.38
N VAL A 52 -3.89 9.41 13.21
CA VAL A 52 -3.93 8.03 13.73
C VAL A 52 -3.06 7.92 14.98
N ASP A 53 -3.70 7.57 16.08
CA ASP A 53 -2.97 7.30 17.32
C ASP A 53 -2.07 6.07 17.19
N GLY A 54 -0.83 6.20 17.62
CA GLY A 54 0.18 5.15 17.51
C GLY A 54 0.75 4.94 16.11
N ALA A 55 0.50 5.86 15.17
CA ALA A 55 1.10 5.81 13.84
C ALA A 55 2.52 6.40 13.83
N VAL A 56 3.40 5.74 13.11
CA VAL A 56 4.76 6.18 12.86
C VAL A 56 5.00 6.24 11.36
N ASN A 57 5.29 7.44 10.87
CA ASN A 57 5.70 7.66 9.49
C ASN A 57 7.20 7.39 9.34
N VAL A 58 7.56 6.49 8.43
CA VAL A 58 8.94 6.16 8.07
C VAL A 58 9.22 6.74 6.68
N PRO A 59 9.74 7.97 6.60
CA PRO A 59 10.01 8.61 5.32
C PRO A 59 11.28 8.09 4.66
N GLY A 60 11.38 8.26 3.34
CA GLY A 60 12.56 7.89 2.58
C GLY A 60 13.84 8.61 2.98
N SER A 61 13.72 9.79 3.59
CA SER A 61 14.84 10.65 4.03
C SER A 61 15.59 10.15 5.28
N TRP A 62 14.99 9.25 6.05
CA TRP A 62 15.68 8.68 7.21
C TRP A 62 16.89 7.86 6.82
N SER A 63 17.88 7.78 7.71
CA SER A 63 19.02 6.90 7.52
C SER A 63 18.60 5.42 7.43
N PRO A 64 19.38 4.56 6.77
CA PRO A 64 19.08 3.11 6.73
C PRO A 64 18.90 2.50 8.12
N ASP A 65 19.73 2.87 9.08
CA ASP A 65 19.66 2.34 10.44
C ASP A 65 18.37 2.75 11.16
N THR A 66 17.98 4.02 11.06
CA THR A 66 16.74 4.53 11.67
C THR A 66 15.50 3.87 11.04
N LYS A 67 15.51 3.66 9.72
CA LYS A 67 14.45 2.93 9.03
C LYS A 67 14.36 1.50 9.53
N ALA A 68 15.48 0.80 9.62
CA ALA A 68 15.53 -0.58 10.08
C ALA A 68 14.98 -0.72 11.50
N GLU A 69 15.38 0.15 12.42
CA GLU A 69 14.86 0.17 13.79
C GLU A 69 13.33 0.33 13.85
N ALA A 70 12.77 1.26 13.08
CA ALA A 70 11.33 1.48 13.03
C ALA A 70 10.58 0.29 12.43
N LEU A 71 11.12 -0.32 11.36
CA LEU A 71 10.51 -1.48 10.72
C LEU A 71 10.57 -2.71 11.61
N GLU A 72 11.66 -2.91 12.35
CA GLU A 72 11.78 -3.96 13.36
C GLU A 72 10.80 -3.75 14.52
N ALA A 73 10.66 -2.52 15.03
CA ALA A 73 9.68 -2.18 16.06
C ALA A 73 8.24 -2.46 15.59
N PHE A 74 7.94 -2.24 14.32
CA PHE A 74 6.66 -2.63 13.75
C PHE A 74 6.49 -4.16 13.70
N GLN A 75 7.51 -4.91 13.28
CA GLN A 75 7.47 -6.37 13.26
C GLN A 75 7.26 -6.95 14.66
N ASP A 76 7.84 -6.34 15.69
CA ASP A 76 7.74 -6.77 17.07
C ASP A 76 6.43 -6.33 17.76
N GLY A 77 5.57 -5.61 17.05
CA GLY A 77 4.29 -5.13 17.57
C GLY A 77 4.36 -3.87 18.42
N GLU A 78 5.52 -3.24 18.54
CA GLU A 78 5.71 -2.00 19.31
C GLU A 78 5.10 -0.79 18.62
N ILE A 79 5.06 -0.78 17.29
CA ILE A 79 4.38 0.21 16.47
C ILE A 79 3.08 -0.40 15.96
N ARG A 80 1.96 0.24 16.24
CA ARG A 80 0.64 -0.22 15.80
C ARG A 80 0.39 0.05 14.32
N VAL A 81 0.65 1.26 13.87
CA VAL A 81 0.41 1.67 12.48
C VAL A 81 1.70 2.18 11.85
N LEU A 82 2.15 1.45 10.86
CA LEU A 82 3.28 1.86 10.02
C LEU A 82 2.77 2.66 8.83
N VAL A 83 3.26 3.88 8.69
CA VAL A 83 2.98 4.73 7.53
C VAL A 83 4.25 4.89 6.72
N THR A 84 4.21 4.53 5.45
CA THR A 84 5.40 4.60 4.59
C THR A 84 5.04 4.58 3.11
N LYS A 85 6.04 4.68 2.25
CA LYS A 85 5.88 4.57 0.80
C LYS A 85 6.19 3.16 0.31
N PRO A 86 5.53 2.69 -0.76
CA PRO A 86 5.85 1.37 -1.35
C PRO A 86 7.31 1.21 -1.78
N SER A 87 8.00 2.30 -2.12
CA SER A 87 9.43 2.28 -2.46
C SER A 87 10.33 1.80 -1.32
N ILE A 88 9.91 1.95 -0.06
CA ILE A 88 10.63 1.46 1.12
C ILE A 88 10.52 -0.07 1.24
N ALA A 89 9.52 -0.67 0.61
CA ALA A 89 9.38 -2.12 0.54
C ALA A 89 10.60 -2.83 -0.10
N GLY A 90 11.48 -2.11 -0.79
CA GLY A 90 12.76 -2.61 -1.32
C GLY A 90 13.77 -3.03 -0.27
N PHE A 91 13.57 -2.71 1.01
CA PHE A 91 14.44 -3.15 2.11
C PHE A 91 14.31 -4.64 2.48
N GLY A 92 13.50 -5.40 1.76
CA GLY A 92 13.40 -6.85 1.97
C GLY A 92 12.68 -7.29 3.25
N MET A 93 12.14 -6.36 4.01
CA MET A 93 11.44 -6.65 5.27
C MET A 93 10.14 -7.41 5.03
N ASN A 94 9.83 -8.32 5.94
CA ASN A 94 8.60 -9.11 5.95
C ASN A 94 7.71 -8.69 7.12
N PHE A 95 6.45 -8.47 6.85
CA PHE A 95 5.47 -8.05 7.87
C PHE A 95 4.40 -9.10 8.09
N GLN A 96 4.80 -10.32 8.43
CA GLN A 96 3.89 -11.42 8.75
C GLN A 96 3.07 -11.18 10.02
N ASN A 97 3.51 -10.25 10.85
CA ASN A 97 2.82 -9.76 12.03
C ASN A 97 1.55 -8.96 11.70
N CYS A 98 1.42 -8.47 10.47
CA CYS A 98 0.34 -7.60 10.03
C CYS A 98 -0.42 -8.22 8.85
N SER A 99 -1.74 -8.25 8.94
CA SER A 99 -2.62 -8.74 7.88
C SER A 99 -3.52 -7.66 7.27
N ARG A 100 -3.34 -6.40 7.67
CA ARG A 100 -4.16 -5.27 7.22
C ARG A 100 -3.32 -4.19 6.60
N MET A 101 -3.71 -3.73 5.44
CA MET A 101 -3.06 -2.61 4.79
C MET A 101 -4.06 -1.70 4.07
N ALA A 102 -3.74 -0.43 4.02
CA ALA A 102 -4.47 0.57 3.27
C ALA A 102 -3.52 1.30 2.31
N PHE A 103 -3.99 1.57 1.10
CA PHE A 103 -3.30 2.44 0.15
C PHE A 103 -4.02 3.78 0.11
N VAL A 104 -3.33 4.85 0.46
CA VAL A 104 -3.86 6.22 0.37
C VAL A 104 -3.53 6.77 -1.00
N GLY A 105 -4.47 6.62 -1.91
CA GLY A 105 -4.20 6.79 -3.32
C GLY A 105 -3.47 5.60 -3.92
N LEU A 106 -3.54 5.48 -5.23
CA LEU A 106 -2.90 4.42 -5.97
C LEU A 106 -2.26 5.00 -7.23
N ASN A 107 -1.05 4.59 -7.54
CA ASN A 107 -0.43 4.89 -8.83
C ASN A 107 -0.71 3.75 -9.82
N ASP A 108 -0.36 3.97 -11.10
CA ASP A 108 -0.57 2.98 -12.16
C ASP A 108 0.43 1.81 -12.11
N SER A 109 1.36 1.79 -11.15
CA SER A 109 2.34 0.74 -11.04
C SER A 109 1.77 -0.48 -10.31
N TYR A 110 1.32 -1.45 -11.07
CA TYR A 110 0.91 -2.75 -10.53
C TYR A 110 2.04 -3.44 -9.77
N GLU A 111 3.28 -3.31 -10.23
CA GLU A 111 4.43 -3.93 -9.58
C GLU A 111 4.64 -3.39 -8.17
N SER A 112 4.63 -2.08 -7.98
CA SER A 112 4.75 -1.46 -6.66
C SER A 112 3.62 -1.88 -5.72
N TYR A 113 2.38 -1.91 -6.21
CA TYR A 113 1.21 -2.40 -5.48
C TYR A 113 1.37 -3.86 -5.05
N TYR A 114 1.73 -4.73 -5.97
CA TYR A 114 1.92 -6.15 -5.72
C TYR A 114 3.07 -6.42 -4.74
N GLN A 115 4.20 -5.74 -4.90
CA GLN A 115 5.35 -5.86 -4.00
C GLN A 115 5.01 -5.41 -2.57
N ALA A 116 4.21 -4.35 -2.43
CA ALA A 116 3.74 -3.90 -1.12
C ALA A 116 2.84 -4.95 -0.44
N ILE A 117 1.91 -5.54 -1.17
CA ILE A 117 1.03 -6.61 -0.64
C ILE A 117 1.87 -7.81 -0.20
N ARG A 118 2.87 -8.20 -0.94
CA ARG A 118 3.73 -9.35 -0.64
C ARG A 118 4.54 -9.20 0.64
N ARG A 119 4.63 -8.01 1.22
CA ARG A 119 5.29 -7.83 2.53
C ARG A 119 4.52 -8.49 3.67
N CYS A 120 3.20 -8.54 3.57
CA CYS A 120 2.33 -9.25 4.51
C CYS A 120 1.91 -10.63 4.01
N TRP A 121 1.63 -10.75 2.72
CA TRP A 121 1.20 -12.00 2.10
C TRP A 121 2.40 -12.88 1.75
N ARG A 122 2.90 -13.60 2.73
CA ARG A 122 4.10 -14.45 2.60
C ARG A 122 3.95 -15.73 3.39
N PHE A 123 4.88 -16.65 3.16
CA PHE A 123 5.00 -17.85 3.97
C PHE A 123 5.10 -17.48 5.47
N GLY A 124 4.28 -18.12 6.30
CA GLY A 124 4.17 -17.82 7.73
C GLY A 124 3.06 -16.84 8.10
N GLN A 125 2.40 -16.19 7.12
CA GLN A 125 1.17 -15.43 7.38
C GLN A 125 0.03 -16.40 7.69
N ARG A 126 -0.64 -16.19 8.83
CA ARG A 126 -1.73 -17.06 9.30
C ARG A 126 -3.11 -16.51 9.02
N GLU A 127 -3.19 -15.20 8.76
CA GLU A 127 -4.45 -14.50 8.55
C GLU A 127 -4.60 -14.10 7.08
N PRO A 128 -5.83 -14.03 6.57
CA PRO A 128 -6.09 -13.42 5.27
C PRO A 128 -5.61 -11.98 5.25
N VAL A 129 -4.87 -11.59 4.21
CA VAL A 129 -4.40 -10.22 4.06
C VAL A 129 -5.55 -9.36 3.51
N GLU A 130 -5.96 -8.39 4.31
CA GLU A 130 -6.96 -7.39 3.95
C GLU A 130 -6.30 -6.18 3.32
N VAL A 131 -6.72 -5.85 2.11
CA VAL A 131 -6.21 -4.70 1.36
C VAL A 131 -7.34 -3.71 1.11
N ARG A 132 -7.18 -2.49 1.61
CA ARG A 132 -8.11 -1.38 1.39
C ARG A 132 -7.45 -0.33 0.50
N ILE A 133 -8.14 0.08 -0.54
CA ILE A 133 -7.68 1.13 -1.46
C ILE A 133 -8.55 2.35 -1.26
N VAL A 134 -7.95 3.42 -0.74
CA VAL A 134 -8.63 4.69 -0.49
C VAL A 134 -8.35 5.62 -1.65
N VAL A 135 -9.32 5.80 -2.50
CA VAL A 135 -9.24 6.67 -3.69
C VAL A 135 -10.49 7.53 -3.79
N SER A 136 -10.37 8.66 -4.46
CA SER A 136 -11.53 9.44 -4.86
C SER A 136 -12.26 8.78 -6.02
N GLU A 137 -13.51 9.15 -6.21
CA GLU A 137 -14.30 8.70 -7.38
C GLU A 137 -13.59 9.04 -8.71
N LEU A 138 -12.90 10.18 -8.73
CA LEU A 138 -12.13 10.63 -9.91
C LEU A 138 -10.91 9.74 -10.22
N GLU A 139 -10.40 8.99 -9.22
CA GLU A 139 -9.27 8.07 -9.37
C GLU A 139 -9.70 6.62 -9.62
N ARG A 140 -10.99 6.35 -9.68
CA ARG A 140 -11.52 4.98 -9.89
C ARG A 140 -10.92 4.30 -11.12
N GLN A 141 -10.69 5.03 -12.20
CA GLN A 141 -10.10 4.47 -13.41
C GLN A 141 -8.69 3.90 -13.16
N ILE A 142 -7.90 4.51 -12.28
CA ILE A 142 -6.57 4.01 -11.88
C ILE A 142 -6.71 2.66 -11.19
N VAL A 143 -7.65 2.54 -10.25
CA VAL A 143 -7.94 1.29 -9.53
C VAL A 143 -8.36 0.19 -10.50
N ASP A 144 -9.25 0.51 -11.44
CA ASP A 144 -9.74 -0.44 -12.43
C ASP A 144 -8.60 -0.95 -13.34
N ASN A 145 -7.66 -0.08 -13.71
CA ASN A 145 -6.48 -0.47 -14.47
C ASN A 145 -5.57 -1.41 -13.69
N VAL A 146 -5.32 -1.13 -12.41
CA VAL A 146 -4.51 -2.00 -11.55
C VAL A 146 -5.16 -3.37 -11.37
N ARG A 147 -6.46 -3.41 -11.11
CA ARG A 147 -7.22 -4.66 -11.00
C ARG A 147 -7.22 -5.47 -12.29
N ARG A 148 -7.29 -4.80 -13.44
CA ARG A 148 -7.19 -5.46 -14.74
C ARG A 148 -5.82 -6.11 -14.93
N LYS A 149 -4.74 -5.39 -14.63
CA LYS A 149 -3.36 -5.91 -14.69
C LYS A 149 -3.16 -7.10 -13.75
N GLU A 150 -3.75 -7.06 -12.58
CA GLU A 150 -3.73 -8.16 -11.60
C GLU A 150 -4.41 -9.41 -12.17
N ARG A 151 -5.59 -9.27 -12.78
CA ARG A 151 -6.28 -10.40 -13.43
C ARG A 151 -5.49 -10.96 -14.59
N GLU A 152 -4.89 -10.13 -15.42
CA GLU A 152 -4.05 -10.57 -16.56
C GLU A 152 -2.82 -11.33 -16.07
N ALA A 153 -2.14 -10.87 -15.04
CA ALA A 153 -0.99 -11.53 -14.43
C ALA A 153 -1.37 -12.92 -13.87
N SER A 154 -2.51 -13.03 -13.19
CA SER A 154 -3.02 -14.30 -12.66
C SER A 154 -3.32 -15.29 -13.78
N ARG A 155 -3.97 -14.84 -14.85
CA ARG A 155 -4.26 -15.67 -16.02
C ARG A 155 -2.99 -16.19 -16.72
N MET A 156 -1.97 -15.34 -16.85
CA MET A 156 -0.68 -15.74 -17.42
C MET A 156 0.00 -16.80 -16.55
N THR A 157 -0.01 -16.63 -15.24
CA THR A 157 0.56 -17.60 -14.30
C THR A 157 -0.16 -18.95 -14.40
N GLU A 158 -1.48 -18.95 -14.42
CA GLU A 158 -2.28 -20.17 -14.58
C GLU A 158 -2.02 -20.87 -15.91
N ALA A 159 -1.87 -20.11 -17.00
CA ALA A 159 -1.55 -20.66 -18.32
C ALA A 159 -0.16 -21.30 -18.35
N LEU A 160 0.84 -20.65 -17.73
CA LEU A 160 2.20 -21.20 -17.62
C LEU A 160 2.22 -22.50 -16.81
N VAL A 161 1.54 -22.52 -15.65
CA VAL A 161 1.45 -23.73 -14.81
C VAL A 161 0.80 -24.89 -15.57
N ARG A 162 -0.28 -24.64 -16.31
CA ARG A 162 -0.92 -25.66 -17.16
C ARG A 162 0.01 -26.18 -18.25
N HIS A 163 0.76 -25.31 -18.89
CA HIS A 163 1.69 -25.68 -19.96
C HIS A 163 2.85 -26.52 -19.44
N MET A 164 3.40 -26.14 -18.28
CA MET A 164 4.44 -26.92 -17.61
C MET A 164 3.94 -28.27 -17.09
N GLY A 165 2.69 -28.35 -16.65
CA GLY A 165 2.05 -29.58 -16.21
C GLY A 165 1.73 -30.57 -17.36
N ALA A 166 1.48 -30.07 -18.57
CA ALA A 166 1.20 -30.88 -19.75
C ALA A 166 2.47 -31.44 -20.45
N ALA A 167 3.66 -30.92 -20.08
CA ALA A 167 4.95 -31.35 -20.65
C ALA A 167 5.63 -32.49 -19.86
N ARG A 168 4.92 -33.19 -18.97
CA ARG A 168 5.40 -34.35 -18.21
C ARG A 168 4.80 -35.66 -18.73
#